data_9de5591002bfc8479ef01a6375e2d238
#
_entry.id   9de5591002bfc8479ef01a6375e2d238
#
_cell.length_a   1.000
_cell.length_b   1.000
_cell.length_c   1.000
_cell.angle_alpha   90.00
_cell.angle_beta   90.00
_cell.angle_gamma   90.00
#
_symmetry.space_group_name_H-M   'P 1'
#
loop_
_entity.id
_entity.type
_entity.pdbx_description
1 polymer ?
#
loop_
_entity_poly.entity_id
_entity_poly.type
_entity_poly.pdbx_seq_one_letter_code
_entity_poly.pdbx_strand_id
1 'polypeptide(L)'
;MVKLTFLGHACFLIDDGTYKLIVDPFLDGNPSAAVRPEDVKADYVFVTHGHGDHLGDAVSIAKRNNAVICTTVDLGDSALADCGAKVETGNMGGSLRYPFGRVKFFQAIHGSGAPGTLSCGFIFDIGGKRIYHAGDTALMMDMQLLKDEKLDAALLPIGDVYTMDPHDALRAAEMICAGLTVPMHYNTFPHICQDADAFVKSLGEKGLKGAVLKPGESLEL
;
A
#
# COMPACT_ATOMS: atom_id res chain seq x y z
N MET A 1 18.55 -6.89 -2.24
CA MET A 1 18.15 -6.01 -1.14
C MET A 1 17.02 -5.16 -1.66
N VAL A 2 15.90 -5.09 -0.94
CA VAL A 2 14.75 -4.29 -1.36
C VAL A 2 14.60 -3.11 -0.41
N LYS A 3 14.60 -1.91 -0.96
CA LYS A 3 14.42 -0.67 -0.20
C LYS A 3 12.94 -0.30 -0.21
N LEU A 4 12.38 -0.13 0.97
CA LEU A 4 11.01 0.33 1.20
C LEU A 4 11.07 1.76 1.74
N THR A 5 10.49 2.72 1.02
CA THR A 5 10.45 4.14 1.42
C THR A 5 9.01 4.56 1.66
N PHE A 6 8.73 5.12 2.82
CA PHE A 6 7.43 5.72 3.14
C PHE A 6 7.40 7.17 2.62
N LEU A 7 6.43 7.51 1.80
CA LEU A 7 6.31 8.85 1.20
C LEU A 7 5.21 9.71 1.82
N GLY A 8 4.48 9.15 2.79
CA GLY A 8 3.38 9.79 3.51
C GLY A 8 2.03 9.13 3.22
N HIS A 9 1.11 9.15 4.18
CA HIS A 9 -0.22 8.56 4.16
C HIS A 9 -0.19 7.04 3.93
N ALA A 10 -0.55 6.55 2.75
CA ALA A 10 -0.43 5.15 2.34
C ALA A 10 0.58 4.98 1.18
N CYS A 11 1.30 6.05 0.81
CA CYS A 11 2.21 6.02 -0.32
C CYS A 11 3.56 5.41 0.05
N PHE A 12 3.91 4.33 -0.65
CA PHE A 12 5.22 3.66 -0.52
C PHE A 12 5.91 3.51 -1.88
N LEU A 13 7.23 3.70 -1.87
CA LEU A 13 8.11 3.34 -2.97
C LEU A 13 8.88 2.07 -2.60
N ILE A 14 8.79 1.04 -3.45
CA ILE A 14 9.49 -0.24 -3.32
C ILE A 14 10.53 -0.31 -4.45
N ASP A 15 11.80 -0.42 -4.09
CA ASP A 15 12.93 -0.38 -5.03
C ASP A 15 13.84 -1.60 -4.80
N ASP A 16 14.00 -2.48 -5.80
CA ASP A 16 14.89 -3.64 -5.73
C ASP A 16 16.27 -3.38 -6.35
N GLY A 17 16.54 -2.12 -6.74
CA GLY A 17 17.74 -1.68 -7.43
C GLY A 17 17.62 -1.75 -8.96
N THR A 18 16.62 -2.44 -9.49
CA THR A 18 16.33 -2.54 -10.93
C THR A 18 14.99 -1.92 -11.28
N TYR A 19 13.97 -2.23 -10.50
CA TYR A 19 12.60 -1.75 -10.69
C TYR A 19 12.12 -0.94 -9.50
N LYS A 20 11.33 0.09 -9.79
CA LYS A 20 10.69 0.98 -8.81
C LYS A 20 9.19 0.90 -8.94
N LEU A 21 8.55 0.47 -7.86
CA LEU A 21 7.10 0.38 -7.75
C LEU A 21 6.62 1.44 -6.77
N ILE A 22 5.65 2.25 -7.16
CA ILE A 22 4.98 3.16 -6.24
C ILE A 22 3.55 2.69 -5.99
N VAL A 23 3.11 2.73 -4.75
CA VAL A 23 1.77 2.31 -4.32
C VAL A 23 1.04 3.51 -3.75
N ASP A 24 -0.22 3.70 -4.15
CA ASP A 24 -1.16 4.73 -3.69
C ASP A 24 -0.54 6.13 -3.63
N PRO A 25 -0.12 6.70 -4.78
CA PRO A 25 0.67 7.91 -4.83
C PRO A 25 -0.16 9.17 -4.62
N PHE A 26 -0.60 9.40 -3.39
CA PHE A 26 -1.17 10.65 -2.94
C PHE A 26 -0.05 11.57 -2.45
N LEU A 27 0.41 12.49 -3.29
CA LEU A 27 1.53 13.39 -3.02
C LEU A 27 1.11 14.86 -3.13
N ASP A 28 0.49 15.26 -4.24
CA ASP A 28 -0.09 16.61 -4.37
C ASP A 28 -1.29 16.77 -3.43
N GLY A 29 -1.30 17.85 -2.66
CA GLY A 29 -2.32 18.07 -1.65
C GLY A 29 -2.16 17.24 -0.36
N ASN A 30 -1.17 16.36 -0.26
CA ASN A 30 -0.85 15.62 0.96
C ASN A 30 0.08 16.45 1.87
N PRO A 31 -0.36 16.88 3.05
CA PRO A 31 0.47 17.70 3.94
C PRO A 31 1.69 16.96 4.50
N SER A 32 1.69 15.62 4.41
CA SER A 32 2.77 14.76 4.88
C SER A 32 3.66 14.24 3.75
N ALA A 33 3.45 14.65 2.49
CA ALA A 33 4.22 14.14 1.37
C ALA A 33 5.71 14.50 1.50
N ALA A 34 6.57 13.49 1.33
CA ALA A 34 8.02 13.64 1.40
C ALA A 34 8.64 14.14 0.08
N VAL A 35 7.92 13.98 -1.04
CA VAL A 35 8.38 14.33 -2.39
C VAL A 35 7.21 14.91 -3.18
N ARG A 36 7.53 15.65 -4.24
CA ARG A 36 6.52 16.10 -5.19
C ARG A 36 6.28 15.03 -6.27
N PRO A 37 5.08 14.96 -6.86
CA PRO A 37 4.77 13.97 -7.90
C PRO A 37 5.75 14.00 -9.08
N GLU A 38 6.24 15.17 -9.47
CA GLU A 38 7.17 15.35 -10.59
C GLU A 38 8.58 14.80 -10.33
N ASP A 39 8.96 14.64 -9.07
CA ASP A 39 10.28 14.12 -8.69
C ASP A 39 10.28 12.57 -8.58
N VAL A 40 9.09 11.95 -8.63
CA VAL A 40 8.95 10.49 -8.54
C VAL A 40 9.46 9.81 -9.81
N LYS A 41 10.28 8.78 -9.61
CA LYS A 41 10.68 7.81 -10.65
C LYS A 41 10.08 6.46 -10.30
N ALA A 42 9.27 5.91 -11.19
CA ALA A 42 8.62 4.62 -11.02
C ALA A 42 8.44 3.92 -12.37
N ASP A 43 8.62 2.60 -12.39
CA ASP A 43 8.34 1.74 -13.55
C ASP A 43 6.89 1.24 -13.54
N TYR A 44 6.33 1.12 -12.32
CA TYR A 44 4.96 0.67 -12.08
C TYR A 44 4.29 1.51 -11.00
N VAL A 45 3.00 1.76 -11.18
CA VAL A 45 2.14 2.47 -10.24
C VAL A 45 1.01 1.54 -9.82
N PHE A 46 0.88 1.25 -8.54
CA PHE A 46 -0.17 0.40 -8.00
C PHE A 46 -1.21 1.26 -7.28
N VAL A 47 -2.48 1.02 -7.57
CA VAL A 47 -3.60 1.75 -6.96
C VAL A 47 -4.55 0.75 -6.33
N THR A 48 -4.70 0.82 -5.00
CA THR A 48 -5.56 -0.11 -4.24
C THR A 48 -7.03 0.16 -4.46
N HIS A 49 -7.43 1.42 -4.60
CA HIS A 49 -8.80 1.86 -4.85
C HIS A 49 -8.88 3.32 -5.30
N GLY A 50 -10.06 3.79 -5.65
CA GLY A 50 -10.28 5.06 -6.34
C GLY A 50 -10.52 6.28 -5.44
N HIS A 51 -10.34 6.23 -4.11
CA HIS A 51 -10.35 7.43 -3.29
C HIS A 51 -9.19 8.36 -3.67
N GLY A 52 -9.40 9.68 -3.54
CA GLY A 52 -8.43 10.68 -3.99
C GLY A 52 -7.08 10.61 -3.28
N ASP A 53 -7.09 10.19 -2.02
CA ASP A 53 -5.90 9.98 -1.18
C ASP A 53 -5.15 8.66 -1.43
N HIS A 54 -5.55 7.91 -2.47
CA HIS A 54 -4.88 6.70 -2.98
C HIS A 54 -4.63 6.77 -4.49
N LEU A 55 -5.69 7.02 -5.29
CA LEU A 55 -5.55 7.22 -6.74
C LEU A 55 -4.64 8.42 -7.04
N GLY A 56 -4.80 9.52 -6.32
CA GLY A 56 -3.93 10.67 -6.28
C GLY A 56 -3.26 11.02 -7.60
N ASP A 57 -1.95 11.00 -7.60
CA ASP A 57 -1.08 11.38 -8.72
C ASP A 57 -0.74 10.21 -9.67
N ALA A 58 -1.41 9.05 -9.54
CA ALA A 58 -1.08 7.84 -10.29
C ALA A 58 -0.97 8.07 -11.80
N VAL A 59 -1.95 8.78 -12.39
CA VAL A 59 -1.97 9.04 -13.84
C VAL A 59 -0.84 9.97 -14.26
N SER A 60 -0.59 11.04 -13.51
CA SER A 60 0.46 12.01 -13.83
C SER A 60 1.85 11.41 -13.74
N ILE A 61 2.09 10.58 -12.71
CA ILE A 61 3.35 9.85 -12.52
C ILE A 61 3.53 8.80 -13.62
N ALA A 62 2.49 8.00 -13.91
CA ALA A 62 2.56 6.98 -14.95
C ALA A 62 2.89 7.58 -16.33
N LYS A 63 2.22 8.66 -16.72
CA LYS A 63 2.50 9.34 -18.00
C LYS A 63 3.92 9.88 -18.09
N ARG A 64 4.41 10.51 -17.03
CA ARG A 64 5.76 11.12 -17.01
C ARG A 64 6.86 10.07 -17.06
N ASN A 65 6.65 8.92 -16.45
CA ASN A 65 7.65 7.85 -16.37
C ASN A 65 7.44 6.76 -17.44
N ASN A 66 6.41 6.85 -18.28
CA ASN A 66 5.96 5.77 -19.16
C ASN A 66 5.72 4.46 -18.38
N ALA A 67 5.22 4.60 -17.15
CA ALA A 67 4.95 3.50 -16.23
C ALA A 67 3.58 2.87 -16.49
N VAL A 68 3.41 1.63 -16.04
CA VAL A 68 2.14 0.90 -16.10
C VAL A 68 1.39 1.12 -14.79
N ILE A 69 0.11 1.51 -14.87
CA ILE A 69 -0.78 1.51 -13.71
C ILE A 69 -1.36 0.11 -13.55
N CYS A 70 -1.34 -0.42 -12.33
CA CYS A 70 -1.95 -1.69 -11.98
C CYS A 70 -3.04 -1.48 -10.90
N THR A 71 -4.23 -1.98 -11.16
CA THR A 71 -5.38 -1.84 -10.25
C THR A 71 -6.43 -2.93 -10.47
N THR A 72 -7.59 -2.84 -9.79
CA THR A 72 -8.74 -3.74 -10.02
C THR A 72 -9.37 -3.49 -11.40
N VAL A 73 -10.01 -4.53 -11.96
CA VAL A 73 -10.67 -4.44 -13.29
C VAL A 73 -11.65 -3.28 -13.33
N ASP A 74 -12.55 -3.22 -12.36
CA ASP A 74 -13.63 -2.22 -12.38
C ASP A 74 -13.10 -0.78 -12.23
N LEU A 75 -12.01 -0.55 -11.48
CA LEU A 75 -11.37 0.76 -11.37
C LEU A 75 -10.63 1.12 -12.67
N GLY A 76 -9.97 0.15 -13.30
CA GLY A 76 -9.32 0.33 -14.60
C GLY A 76 -10.32 0.71 -15.69
N ASP A 77 -11.45 0.00 -15.74
CA ASP A 77 -12.50 0.21 -16.74
C ASP A 77 -13.40 1.43 -16.47
N SER A 78 -13.30 2.05 -15.30
CA SER A 78 -14.07 3.24 -14.93
C SER A 78 -13.20 4.49 -14.81
N ALA A 79 -12.64 4.76 -13.64
CA ALA A 79 -11.91 6.00 -13.36
C ALA A 79 -10.62 6.14 -14.17
N LEU A 80 -10.05 5.04 -14.69
CA LEU A 80 -8.81 5.03 -15.46
C LEU A 80 -8.99 4.68 -16.95
N ALA A 81 -10.22 4.43 -17.43
CA ALA A 81 -10.49 3.98 -18.80
C ALA A 81 -9.84 4.86 -19.89
N ASP A 82 -9.96 6.18 -19.76
CA ASP A 82 -9.45 7.15 -20.74
C ASP A 82 -8.29 8.00 -20.16
N CYS A 83 -7.58 7.49 -19.16
CA CYS A 83 -6.53 8.25 -18.48
C CYS A 83 -5.31 8.54 -19.37
N GLY A 84 -5.16 7.84 -20.49
CA GLY A 84 -4.05 8.01 -21.43
C GLY A 84 -2.70 7.48 -20.93
N ALA A 85 -2.72 6.63 -19.89
CA ALA A 85 -1.59 5.80 -19.46
C ALA A 85 -1.90 4.32 -19.76
N LYS A 86 -0.86 3.48 -19.75
CA LYS A 86 -1.08 2.03 -19.84
C LYS A 86 -1.64 1.53 -18.51
N VAL A 87 -2.77 0.82 -18.54
CA VAL A 87 -3.41 0.23 -17.37
C VAL A 87 -3.45 -1.29 -17.55
N GLU A 88 -3.02 -2.02 -16.52
CA GLU A 88 -3.16 -3.46 -16.38
C GLU A 88 -4.02 -3.77 -15.17
N THR A 89 -4.93 -4.71 -15.31
CA THR A 89 -5.95 -4.97 -14.29
C THR A 89 -5.98 -6.42 -13.85
N GLY A 90 -6.41 -6.63 -12.61
CA GLY A 90 -6.67 -7.94 -12.04
C GLY A 90 -7.76 -7.88 -10.99
N ASN A 91 -8.12 -9.02 -10.41
CA ASN A 91 -9.12 -9.11 -9.34
C ASN A 91 -8.59 -9.87 -8.14
N MET A 92 -9.25 -9.66 -6.99
CA MET A 92 -8.92 -10.33 -5.73
C MET A 92 -8.81 -11.84 -5.91
N GLY A 93 -7.73 -12.41 -5.36
CA GLY A 93 -7.36 -13.81 -5.54
C GLY A 93 -6.50 -14.08 -6.78
N GLY A 94 -6.53 -13.18 -7.79
CA GLY A 94 -5.69 -13.24 -8.97
C GLY A 94 -4.28 -12.72 -8.76
N SER A 95 -3.41 -12.95 -9.74
CA SER A 95 -2.03 -12.45 -9.74
C SER A 95 -1.61 -12.04 -11.14
N LEU A 96 -0.85 -10.97 -11.23
CA LEU A 96 -0.13 -10.54 -12.43
C LEU A 96 1.36 -10.83 -12.28
N ARG A 97 2.02 -11.12 -13.40
CA ARG A 97 3.46 -11.38 -13.47
C ARG A 97 4.15 -10.27 -14.23
N TYR A 98 5.24 -9.79 -13.65
CA TYR A 98 6.06 -8.71 -14.20
C TYR A 98 7.54 -9.13 -14.23
N PRO A 99 8.40 -8.43 -14.96
CA PRO A 99 9.85 -8.70 -14.95
C PRO A 99 10.48 -8.63 -13.55
N PHE A 100 9.93 -7.83 -12.64
CA PHE A 100 10.40 -7.74 -11.23
C PHE A 100 9.90 -8.91 -10.36
N GLY A 101 8.86 -9.66 -10.79
CA GLY A 101 8.27 -10.74 -10.02
C GLY A 101 6.77 -10.87 -10.18
N ARG A 102 6.03 -10.96 -9.07
CA ARG A 102 4.58 -11.19 -9.06
C ARG A 102 3.86 -10.20 -8.15
N VAL A 103 2.64 -9.85 -8.52
CA VAL A 103 1.72 -9.12 -7.64
C VAL A 103 0.43 -9.92 -7.52
N LYS A 104 0.02 -10.26 -6.29
CA LYS A 104 -1.24 -10.91 -5.98
C LYS A 104 -2.20 -9.89 -5.39
N PHE A 105 -3.42 -9.86 -5.89
CA PHE A 105 -4.49 -9.04 -5.33
C PHE A 105 -5.08 -9.75 -4.12
N PHE A 106 -5.15 -9.05 -3.00
CA PHE A 106 -5.79 -9.52 -1.79
C PHE A 106 -7.02 -8.65 -1.50
N GLN A 107 -8.05 -9.22 -0.92
CA GLN A 107 -9.26 -8.48 -0.61
C GLN A 107 -9.04 -7.40 0.46
N ALA A 108 -9.83 -6.33 0.39
CA ALA A 108 -9.94 -5.30 1.39
C ALA A 108 -11.41 -4.96 1.64
N ILE A 109 -11.77 -4.69 2.90
CA ILE A 109 -13.12 -4.28 3.28
C ILE A 109 -13.14 -2.78 3.49
N HIS A 110 -13.46 -2.06 2.41
CA HIS A 110 -13.47 -0.60 2.38
C HIS A 110 -14.33 -0.10 1.21
N GLY A 111 -14.78 1.15 1.28
CA GLY A 111 -15.34 1.84 0.11
C GLY A 111 -14.30 2.03 -0.97
N SER A 112 -14.70 2.04 -2.23
CA SER A 112 -13.74 2.04 -3.34
C SER A 112 -13.52 3.40 -3.99
N GLY A 113 -14.29 4.42 -3.60
CA GLY A 113 -14.20 5.77 -4.18
C GLY A 113 -14.79 5.94 -5.58
N ALA A 114 -15.06 4.83 -6.30
CA ALA A 114 -15.70 4.83 -7.61
C ALA A 114 -16.87 3.84 -7.62
N PRO A 115 -18.05 4.21 -8.17
CA PRO A 115 -19.24 3.36 -8.16
C PRO A 115 -18.97 2.00 -8.84
N GLY A 116 -19.36 0.91 -8.18
CA GLY A 116 -19.24 -0.46 -8.72
C GLY A 116 -17.85 -1.08 -8.64
N THR A 117 -16.87 -0.37 -8.06
CA THR A 117 -15.52 -0.89 -7.89
C THR A 117 -15.30 -1.50 -6.49
N LEU A 118 -14.24 -2.28 -6.32
CA LEU A 118 -13.84 -2.88 -5.06
C LEU A 118 -12.44 -2.42 -4.67
N SER A 119 -12.21 -2.26 -3.35
CA SER A 119 -10.87 -2.02 -2.81
C SER A 119 -10.08 -3.31 -2.71
N CYS A 120 -8.75 -3.22 -2.87
CA CYS A 120 -7.84 -4.35 -2.70
C CYS A 120 -6.58 -3.95 -1.93
N GLY A 121 -5.90 -4.95 -1.41
CA GLY A 121 -4.50 -4.89 -1.03
C GLY A 121 -3.64 -5.61 -2.06
N PHE A 122 -2.33 -5.43 -2.00
CA PHE A 122 -1.36 -6.08 -2.86
C PHE A 122 -0.33 -6.89 -2.07
N ILE A 123 0.00 -8.08 -2.57
CA ILE A 123 1.17 -8.84 -2.13
C ILE A 123 2.19 -8.82 -3.26
N PHE A 124 3.33 -8.17 -3.04
CA PHE A 124 4.43 -8.03 -3.98
C PHE A 124 5.47 -9.11 -3.72
N ASP A 125 5.79 -9.92 -4.74
CA ASP A 125 7.03 -10.73 -4.77
C ASP A 125 8.04 -9.95 -5.62
N ILE A 126 9.05 -9.36 -5.01
CA ILE A 126 10.06 -8.50 -5.66
C ILE A 126 11.42 -8.66 -4.99
N GLY A 127 12.50 -8.81 -5.76
CA GLY A 127 13.87 -8.90 -5.25
C GLY A 127 14.09 -10.00 -4.20
N GLY A 128 13.30 -11.08 -4.24
CA GLY A 128 13.31 -12.17 -3.26
C GLY A 128 12.62 -11.86 -1.94
N LYS A 129 11.90 -10.74 -1.88
CA LYS A 129 11.10 -10.29 -0.72
C LYS A 129 9.62 -10.33 -1.03
N ARG A 130 8.82 -10.50 0.01
CA ARG A 130 7.36 -10.53 -0.06
C ARG A 130 6.76 -9.47 0.84
N ILE A 131 6.09 -8.49 0.25
CA ILE A 131 5.57 -7.30 0.94
C ILE A 131 4.05 -7.23 0.73
N TYR A 132 3.29 -7.14 1.82
CA TYR A 132 1.86 -6.88 1.79
C TYR A 132 1.58 -5.40 2.06
N HIS A 133 0.92 -4.75 1.12
CA HIS A 133 0.31 -3.44 1.30
C HIS A 133 -1.19 -3.63 1.44
N ALA A 134 -1.73 -3.34 2.61
CA ALA A 134 -3.13 -3.66 2.90
C ALA A 134 -4.13 -2.79 2.13
N GLY A 135 -3.69 -1.61 1.65
CA GLY A 135 -4.61 -0.56 1.24
C GLY A 135 -5.45 -0.11 2.44
N ASP A 136 -6.59 0.48 2.16
CA ASP A 136 -7.58 0.77 3.18
C ASP A 136 -8.47 -0.43 3.44
N THR A 137 -8.55 -0.84 4.69
CA THR A 137 -9.35 -2.00 5.08
C THR A 137 -9.73 -1.97 6.56
N ALA A 138 -10.90 -2.55 6.86
CA ALA A 138 -11.24 -3.00 8.20
C ALA A 138 -10.48 -4.30 8.53
N LEU A 139 -10.47 -4.68 9.81
CA LEU A 139 -10.03 -6.01 10.25
C LEU A 139 -10.95 -7.09 9.68
N MET A 140 -10.35 -8.14 9.10
CA MET A 140 -11.10 -9.29 8.58
C MET A 140 -10.40 -10.62 8.88
N MET A 141 -11.18 -11.67 9.03
CA MET A 141 -10.66 -13.01 9.39
C MET A 141 -9.74 -13.59 8.32
N ASP A 142 -9.94 -13.23 7.06
CA ASP A 142 -9.13 -13.70 5.92
C ASP A 142 -7.66 -13.26 6.00
N MET A 143 -7.33 -12.26 6.82
CA MET A 143 -5.94 -11.89 7.09
C MET A 143 -5.11 -13.03 7.68
N GLN A 144 -5.75 -14.05 8.30
CA GLN A 144 -5.06 -15.26 8.75
C GLN A 144 -4.41 -16.05 7.60
N LEU A 145 -4.97 -15.98 6.39
CA LEU A 145 -4.43 -16.66 5.20
C LEU A 145 -3.06 -16.07 4.80
N LEU A 146 -2.81 -14.81 5.14
CA LEU A 146 -1.55 -14.12 4.85
C LEU A 146 -0.36 -14.71 5.62
N LYS A 147 -0.59 -15.41 6.73
CA LYS A 147 0.46 -16.10 7.48
C LYS A 147 1.21 -17.13 6.61
N ASP A 148 0.49 -17.80 5.71
CA ASP A 148 1.08 -18.81 4.82
C ASP A 148 1.89 -18.18 3.68
N GLU A 149 1.68 -16.90 3.39
CA GLU A 149 2.44 -16.17 2.38
C GLU A 149 3.88 -15.86 2.83
N LYS A 150 4.22 -16.02 4.12
CA LYS A 150 5.58 -15.76 4.66
C LYS A 150 6.10 -14.38 4.31
N LEU A 151 5.34 -13.36 4.67
CA LEU A 151 5.64 -11.97 4.34
C LEU A 151 6.87 -11.46 5.09
N ASP A 152 7.79 -10.79 4.36
CA ASP A 152 8.90 -10.04 4.97
C ASP A 152 8.40 -8.77 5.65
N ALA A 153 7.41 -8.09 5.03
CA ALA A 153 6.79 -6.89 5.60
C ALA A 153 5.27 -6.84 5.35
N ALA A 154 4.54 -6.24 6.30
CA ALA A 154 3.13 -5.86 6.16
C ALA A 154 2.95 -4.38 6.47
N LEU A 155 2.33 -3.63 5.56
CA LEU A 155 2.01 -2.21 5.68
C LEU A 155 0.53 -2.11 6.02
N LEU A 156 0.22 -1.69 7.26
CA LEU A 156 -1.13 -1.74 7.81
C LEU A 156 -1.65 -0.34 8.17
N PRO A 157 -2.87 0.02 7.75
CA PRO A 157 -3.49 1.28 8.18
C PRO A 157 -3.83 1.22 9.67
N ILE A 158 -3.58 2.33 10.37
CA ILE A 158 -3.87 2.49 11.80
C ILE A 158 -4.68 3.74 12.13
N GLY A 159 -5.19 4.45 11.10
CA GLY A 159 -5.76 5.80 11.24
C GLY A 159 -7.08 5.86 12.00
N ASP A 160 -7.78 4.74 12.22
CA ASP A 160 -9.16 4.71 12.74
C ASP A 160 -10.14 5.40 11.78
N VAL A 161 -11.36 5.67 12.19
CA VAL A 161 -12.44 6.36 11.49
C VAL A 161 -12.75 5.80 10.09
N TYR A 162 -11.75 5.65 9.22
CA TYR A 162 -11.90 5.17 7.84
C TYR A 162 -11.28 3.79 7.62
N THR A 163 -10.38 3.35 8.50
CA THR A 163 -9.64 2.09 8.41
C THR A 163 -9.61 1.38 9.77
N MET A 164 -8.69 0.45 9.97
CA MET A 164 -8.44 -0.12 11.30
C MET A 164 -7.93 0.96 12.27
N ASP A 165 -8.34 0.87 13.54
CA ASP A 165 -7.66 1.55 14.63
C ASP A 165 -6.36 0.79 15.03
N PRO A 166 -5.49 1.35 15.89
CA PRO A 166 -4.28 0.66 16.34
C PRO A 166 -4.53 -0.70 17.01
N HIS A 167 -5.68 -0.87 17.69
CA HIS A 167 -6.03 -2.14 18.36
C HIS A 167 -6.39 -3.23 17.34
N ASP A 168 -7.20 -2.91 16.33
CA ASP A 168 -7.55 -3.84 15.28
C ASP A 168 -6.36 -4.11 14.34
N ALA A 169 -5.52 -3.12 14.07
CA ALA A 169 -4.29 -3.32 13.32
C ALA A 169 -3.28 -4.23 14.07
N LEU A 170 -3.23 -4.18 15.40
CA LEU A 170 -2.45 -5.12 16.20
C LEU A 170 -2.98 -6.56 16.04
N ARG A 171 -4.28 -6.76 16.07
CA ARG A 171 -4.91 -8.08 15.83
C ARG A 171 -4.64 -8.57 14.41
N ALA A 172 -4.70 -7.67 13.42
CA ALA A 172 -4.32 -7.98 12.05
C ALA A 172 -2.86 -8.44 11.96
N ALA A 173 -1.93 -7.73 12.60
CA ALA A 173 -0.52 -8.11 12.65
C ALA A 173 -0.28 -9.49 13.31
N GLU A 174 -1.02 -9.82 14.39
CA GLU A 174 -0.99 -11.15 15.03
C GLU A 174 -1.47 -12.25 14.07
N MET A 175 -2.51 -11.99 13.26
CA MET A 175 -3.02 -12.94 12.25
C MET A 175 -2.04 -13.14 11.10
N ILE A 176 -1.49 -12.05 10.58
CA ILE A 176 -0.59 -12.01 9.41
C ILE A 176 0.78 -12.61 9.72
N CYS A 177 1.33 -12.34 10.90
CA CYS A 177 2.66 -12.78 11.34
C CYS A 177 3.77 -12.45 10.33
N ALA A 178 3.80 -11.24 9.79
CA ALA A 178 4.88 -10.78 8.93
C ALA A 178 6.21 -10.61 9.68
N GLY A 179 7.32 -10.66 8.97
CA GLY A 179 8.66 -10.42 9.53
C GLY A 179 8.83 -9.03 10.12
N LEU A 180 8.09 -8.04 9.58
CA LEU A 180 8.04 -6.65 10.03
C LEU A 180 6.66 -6.07 9.76
N THR A 181 6.10 -5.29 10.69
CA THR A 181 4.87 -4.50 10.48
C THR A 181 5.21 -3.01 10.47
N VAL A 182 4.75 -2.28 9.45
CA VAL A 182 4.93 -0.83 9.31
C VAL A 182 3.55 -0.17 9.30
N PRO A 183 3.26 0.74 10.24
CA PRO A 183 2.00 1.49 10.24
C PRO A 183 1.94 2.52 9.10
N MET A 184 0.75 2.70 8.55
CA MET A 184 0.46 3.70 7.52
C MET A 184 -0.93 4.32 7.72
N HIS A 185 -1.31 5.27 6.86
CA HIS A 185 -2.63 5.91 6.82
C HIS A 185 -3.01 6.56 8.16
N TYR A 186 -2.11 7.35 8.74
CA TYR A 186 -2.33 8.08 9.99
C TYR A 186 -1.64 9.46 9.93
N ASN A 187 -2.08 10.38 10.78
CA ASN A 187 -1.52 11.73 10.98
C ASN A 187 -1.52 12.64 9.73
N THR A 188 -2.15 12.26 8.63
CA THR A 188 -2.28 13.09 7.42
C THR A 188 -3.41 14.11 7.60
N PHE A 189 -4.50 13.70 8.25
CA PHE A 189 -5.68 14.52 8.51
C PHE A 189 -6.03 14.54 10.00
N PRO A 190 -6.71 15.59 10.50
CA PRO A 190 -7.04 15.70 11.94
C PRO A 190 -7.82 14.51 12.51
N HIS A 191 -8.64 13.85 11.69
CA HIS A 191 -9.49 12.74 12.15
C HIS A 191 -8.77 11.40 12.26
N ILE A 192 -7.56 11.28 11.71
CA ILE A 192 -6.76 10.05 11.70
C ILE A 192 -5.45 10.20 12.47
N CYS A 193 -5.45 11.02 13.54
CA CYS A 193 -4.29 11.20 14.39
C CYS A 193 -4.11 10.01 15.32
N GLN A 194 -2.96 9.31 15.21
CA GLN A 194 -2.61 8.14 16.00
C GLN A 194 -1.16 8.19 16.47
N ASP A 195 -0.88 7.50 17.59
CA ASP A 195 0.46 7.29 18.11
C ASP A 195 1.07 5.99 17.55
N ALA A 196 1.85 6.13 16.47
CA ALA A 196 2.49 5.00 15.81
C ALA A 196 3.60 4.35 16.66
N ASP A 197 4.26 5.12 17.54
CA ASP A 197 5.27 4.58 18.45
C ASP A 197 4.61 3.69 19.51
N ALA A 198 3.45 4.09 20.04
CA ALA A 198 2.66 3.26 20.95
C ALA A 198 2.18 1.97 20.25
N PHE A 199 1.76 2.06 18.98
CA PHE A 199 1.39 0.90 18.18
C PHE A 199 2.57 -0.08 18.03
N VAL A 200 3.75 0.41 17.62
CA VAL A 200 4.95 -0.43 17.46
C VAL A 200 5.39 -1.03 18.80
N LYS A 201 5.27 -0.31 19.90
CA LYS A 201 5.51 -0.85 21.25
C LYS A 201 4.57 -2.02 21.55
N SER A 202 3.27 -1.88 21.22
CA SER A 202 2.27 -2.95 21.42
C SER A 202 2.57 -4.19 20.57
N LEU A 203 3.10 -4.03 19.34
CA LEU A 203 3.61 -5.15 18.54
C LEU A 203 4.73 -5.89 19.28
N GLY A 204 5.70 -5.15 19.85
CA GLY A 204 6.80 -5.74 20.63
C GLY A 204 6.33 -6.52 21.86
N GLU A 205 5.30 -6.06 22.57
CA GLU A 205 4.67 -6.76 23.69
C GLU A 205 4.02 -8.10 23.27
N LYS A 206 3.65 -8.23 21.98
CA LYS A 206 3.14 -9.46 21.35
C LYS A 206 4.23 -10.32 20.71
N GLY A 207 5.50 -9.93 20.81
CA GLY A 207 6.63 -10.62 20.18
C GLY A 207 6.73 -10.40 18.66
N LEU A 208 6.02 -9.41 18.12
CA LEU A 208 6.06 -9.00 16.73
C LEU A 208 7.07 -7.86 16.52
N LYS A 209 7.64 -7.76 15.32
CA LYS A 209 8.52 -6.65 14.96
C LYS A 209 7.72 -5.55 14.27
N GLY A 210 7.95 -4.31 14.68
CA GLY A 210 7.39 -3.14 14.04
C GLY A 210 8.43 -2.05 13.83
N ALA A 211 8.19 -1.17 12.86
CA ALA A 211 9.01 0.02 12.63
C ALA A 211 8.11 1.20 12.22
N VAL A 212 8.31 2.34 12.85
CA VAL A 212 7.73 3.60 12.39
C VAL A 212 8.68 4.22 11.38
N LEU A 213 8.15 4.61 10.22
CA LEU A 213 8.88 5.41 9.23
C LEU A 213 8.25 6.80 9.16
N LYS A 214 9.09 7.82 9.20
CA LYS A 214 8.66 9.18 8.86
C LYS A 214 8.62 9.34 7.34
N PRO A 215 7.79 10.24 6.81
CA PRO A 215 7.80 10.54 5.38
C PRO A 215 9.22 10.86 4.88
N GLY A 216 9.66 10.16 3.84
CA GLY A 216 11.02 10.22 3.29
C GLY A 216 12.01 9.20 3.88
N GLU A 217 11.69 8.57 5.01
CA GLU A 217 12.54 7.52 5.57
C GLU A 217 12.37 6.19 4.84
N SER A 218 13.43 5.41 4.85
CA SER A 218 13.50 4.10 4.19
C SER A 218 14.04 3.04 5.14
N LEU A 219 13.66 1.80 4.90
CA LEU A 219 14.28 0.62 5.48
C LEU A 219 14.66 -0.37 4.38
N GLU A 220 15.56 -1.28 4.70
CA GLU A 220 15.97 -2.39 3.82
C GLU A 220 15.42 -3.72 4.36
N LEU A 221 14.86 -4.52 3.43
CA LEU A 221 14.30 -5.84 3.67
C LEU A 221 15.26 -6.95 3.22
#